data_a64a49ab92b7cd2ceb1423befcdd6cd3
#
_entry.id   a64a49ab92b7cd2ceb1423befcdd6cd3
#
_cell.length_a   1.000
_cell.length_b   1.000
_cell.length_c   1.000
_cell.angle_alpha   90.00
_cell.angle_beta   90.00
_cell.angle_gamma   90.00
#
_symmetry.space_group_name_H-M   'P 1'
#
loop_
_entity.id
_entity.type
_entity.pdbx_description
1 polymer ?
#
loop_
_entity_poly.entity_id
_entity_poly.type
_entity_poly.pdbx_seq_one_letter_code
_entity_poly.pdbx_strand_id
1 'polypeptide(L)'
;MRIAIDCDPGNGIPGANTDDGLALGLAAASSELQLELVTTVAGNVPADVGAAVARELFRAWRVDVPIVAGARTPLVRDPAPWRRVLDREDLSEKHRRLWEGIPRPAPRAAGARATDDGGLTAARALAHLVRANPGEITVVAIGPLTNIALALRLDPGFARHVARIAIMGGAFAVPGRAVDTNFGYDPHAAAAVLASGAPITLVPLDTTVRTLFTAEDLERLRRIDSPIAASLARTTAPWLQYSADTRGIPGCWLHDVLVVAMLIDPTIVTATPARVSVSLDAGAAQGAAVRLPDGGSHDDPRRAPVTLVDGVNNAGLLGVFFGALAS
;
A
#
# COMPACT_ATOMS: atom_id res chain seq x y z
N MET A 1 -13.06 -0.45 -13.75
CA MET A 1 -11.92 -1.41 -13.65
C MET A 1 -12.10 -2.24 -12.38
N ARG A 2 -11.89 -3.58 -12.43
CA ARG A 2 -11.99 -4.47 -11.26
C ARG A 2 -10.63 -4.54 -10.55
N ILE A 3 -10.62 -4.33 -9.23
CA ILE A 3 -9.38 -4.27 -8.45
C ILE A 3 -9.45 -5.11 -7.17
N ALA A 4 -8.30 -5.61 -6.73
CA ALA A 4 -8.05 -6.08 -5.37
C ALA A 4 -6.94 -5.23 -4.76
N ILE A 5 -7.06 -4.85 -3.49
CA ILE A 5 -6.04 -4.04 -2.80
C ILE A 5 -5.40 -4.87 -1.69
N ASP A 6 -4.05 -4.95 -1.72
CA ASP A 6 -3.23 -5.52 -0.64
C ASP A 6 -2.50 -4.38 0.08
N CYS A 7 -2.76 -4.18 1.37
CA CYS A 7 -2.43 -2.97 2.13
C CYS A 7 -2.04 -3.27 3.59
N ASP A 8 -1.55 -2.25 4.29
CA ASP A 8 -1.18 -2.33 5.71
C ASP A 8 -1.67 -1.12 6.53
N PRO A 9 -3.00 -0.80 6.46
CA PRO A 9 -3.57 0.46 6.93
C PRO A 9 -3.40 0.69 8.43
N GLY A 10 -2.88 1.89 8.77
CA GLY A 10 -2.61 2.31 10.15
C GLY A 10 -3.58 3.36 10.72
N ASN A 11 -4.70 3.62 10.05
CA ASN A 11 -5.66 4.65 10.46
C ASN A 11 -6.16 4.48 11.90
N GLY A 12 -5.96 5.49 12.73
CA GLY A 12 -6.30 5.46 14.16
C GLY A 12 -5.27 4.80 15.06
N ILE A 13 -4.18 4.25 14.52
CA ILE A 13 -3.09 3.67 15.29
C ILE A 13 -2.02 4.75 15.50
N PRO A 14 -1.62 5.06 16.75
CA PRO A 14 -0.65 6.10 17.03
C PRO A 14 0.68 5.91 16.32
N GLY A 15 1.10 6.93 15.54
CA GLY A 15 2.36 6.93 14.81
C GLY A 15 2.41 6.09 13.53
N ALA A 16 1.35 5.36 13.20
CA ALA A 16 1.26 4.63 11.94
C ALA A 16 0.78 5.52 10.78
N ASN A 17 1.24 5.24 9.57
CA ASN A 17 0.83 5.96 8.37
C ASN A 17 -0.66 5.72 8.06
N THR A 18 -1.29 6.67 7.39
CA THR A 18 -2.74 6.67 7.14
C THR A 18 -3.10 6.73 5.65
N ASP A 19 -2.13 6.77 4.76
CA ASP A 19 -2.36 6.92 3.33
C ASP A 19 -2.99 5.67 2.68
N ASP A 20 -2.76 4.47 3.22
CA ASP A 20 -3.55 3.27 2.89
C ASP A 20 -5.06 3.52 3.03
N GLY A 21 -5.49 4.11 4.16
CA GLY A 21 -6.90 4.41 4.39
C GLY A 21 -7.45 5.45 3.42
N LEU A 22 -6.64 6.45 3.04
CA LEU A 22 -7.01 7.43 2.01
C LEU A 22 -7.15 6.74 0.64
N ALA A 23 -6.25 5.80 0.31
CA ALA A 23 -6.30 4.99 -0.91
C ALA A 23 -7.53 4.06 -0.94
N LEU A 24 -7.83 3.38 0.17
CA LEU A 24 -9.04 2.56 0.32
C LEU A 24 -10.31 3.40 0.17
N GLY A 25 -10.33 4.61 0.75
CA GLY A 25 -11.47 5.54 0.64
C GLY A 25 -11.68 6.03 -0.78
N LEU A 26 -10.59 6.36 -1.50
CA LEU A 26 -10.64 6.71 -2.92
C LEU A 26 -11.22 5.54 -3.75
N ALA A 27 -10.73 4.32 -3.52
CA ALA A 27 -11.20 3.14 -4.23
C ALA A 27 -12.69 2.83 -3.96
N ALA A 28 -13.12 3.04 -2.71
CA ALA A 28 -14.50 2.79 -2.31
C ALA A 28 -15.49 3.86 -2.82
N ALA A 29 -15.03 5.10 -3.00
CA ALA A 29 -15.85 6.21 -3.50
C ALA A 29 -15.91 6.30 -5.02
N SER A 30 -14.91 5.75 -5.73
CA SER A 30 -14.80 5.90 -7.19
C SER A 30 -15.81 5.01 -7.93
N SER A 31 -16.58 5.59 -8.83
CA SER A 31 -17.42 4.85 -9.78
C SER A 31 -16.63 4.12 -10.89
N GLU A 32 -15.37 4.51 -11.09
CA GLU A 32 -14.48 3.92 -12.10
C GLU A 32 -13.86 2.59 -11.65
N LEU A 33 -13.85 2.33 -10.33
CA LEU A 33 -13.25 1.16 -9.73
C LEU A 33 -14.30 0.26 -9.08
N GLN A 34 -14.16 -1.04 -9.30
CA GLN A 34 -14.91 -2.07 -8.60
C GLN A 34 -13.98 -2.82 -7.68
N LEU A 35 -14.07 -2.53 -6.39
CA LEU A 35 -13.23 -3.14 -5.35
C LEU A 35 -13.81 -4.52 -4.96
N GLU A 36 -13.12 -5.58 -5.37
CA GLU A 36 -13.54 -6.98 -5.19
C GLU A 36 -13.05 -7.61 -3.90
N LEU A 37 -11.87 -7.17 -3.42
CA LEU A 37 -11.18 -7.78 -2.29
C LEU A 37 -10.20 -6.80 -1.67
N VAL A 38 -10.16 -6.77 -0.34
CA VAL A 38 -9.08 -6.15 0.43
C VAL A 38 -8.33 -7.24 1.18
N THR A 39 -7.02 -7.30 1.00
CA THR A 39 -6.14 -8.13 1.80
C THR A 39 -5.21 -7.27 2.62
N THR A 40 -4.77 -7.76 3.78
CA THR A 40 -3.82 -7.02 4.60
C THR A 40 -2.56 -7.83 4.85
N VAL A 41 -1.45 -7.12 4.97
CA VAL A 41 -0.11 -7.66 5.21
C VAL A 41 0.51 -6.95 6.40
N ALA A 42 1.48 -7.56 7.08
CA ALA A 42 2.26 -6.86 8.09
C ALA A 42 3.23 -5.87 7.42
N GLY A 43 3.16 -4.62 7.86
CA GLY A 43 3.96 -3.51 7.37
C GLY A 43 3.85 -2.35 8.37
N ASN A 44 3.15 -1.26 8.05
CA ASN A 44 2.91 -0.12 8.96
C ASN A 44 2.37 -0.59 10.33
N VAL A 45 1.53 -1.63 10.31
CA VAL A 45 0.97 -2.32 11.48
C VAL A 45 1.01 -3.83 11.28
N PRO A 46 0.80 -4.68 12.31
CA PRO A 46 0.56 -6.11 12.15
C PRO A 46 -0.65 -6.38 11.25
N ALA A 47 -0.62 -7.45 10.45
CA ALA A 47 -1.64 -7.75 9.44
C ALA A 47 -3.06 -7.87 10.01
N ASP A 48 -3.23 -8.41 11.20
CA ASP A 48 -4.52 -8.53 11.89
C ASP A 48 -5.03 -7.18 12.41
N VAL A 49 -4.13 -6.29 12.82
CA VAL A 49 -4.45 -4.90 13.17
C VAL A 49 -4.89 -4.15 11.91
N GLY A 50 -4.15 -4.25 10.81
CA GLY A 50 -4.53 -3.65 9.52
C GLY A 50 -5.90 -4.13 9.05
N ALA A 51 -6.19 -5.43 9.19
CA ALA A 51 -7.51 -5.97 8.85
C ALA A 51 -8.63 -5.42 9.77
N ALA A 52 -8.33 -5.18 11.05
CA ALA A 52 -9.29 -4.55 11.96
C ALA A 52 -9.55 -3.07 11.56
N VAL A 53 -8.49 -2.34 11.20
CA VAL A 53 -8.58 -0.98 10.68
C VAL A 53 -9.44 -0.95 9.42
N ALA A 54 -9.14 -1.77 8.43
CA ALA A 54 -9.91 -1.83 7.18
C ALA A 54 -11.39 -2.12 7.46
N ARG A 55 -11.71 -3.14 8.28
CA ARG A 55 -13.11 -3.47 8.64
C ARG A 55 -13.84 -2.32 9.31
N GLU A 56 -13.17 -1.57 10.20
CA GLU A 56 -13.77 -0.42 10.86
C GLU A 56 -14.06 0.71 9.87
N LEU A 57 -13.14 0.98 8.94
CA LEU A 57 -13.33 1.96 7.89
C LEU A 57 -14.51 1.57 6.98
N PHE A 58 -14.52 0.37 6.42
CA PHE A 58 -15.57 -0.09 5.51
C PHE A 58 -16.93 -0.19 6.19
N ARG A 59 -16.97 -0.58 7.49
CA ARG A 59 -18.19 -0.55 8.30
C ARG A 59 -18.73 0.88 8.44
N ALA A 60 -17.86 1.85 8.73
CA ALA A 60 -18.25 3.26 8.85
C ALA A 60 -18.75 3.82 7.51
N TRP A 61 -18.20 3.38 6.40
CA TRP A 61 -18.57 3.77 5.03
C TRP A 61 -19.82 3.06 4.51
N ARG A 62 -20.28 2.00 5.19
CA ARG A 62 -21.38 1.13 4.75
C ARG A 62 -21.10 0.48 3.39
N VAL A 63 -19.86 0.17 3.12
CA VAL A 63 -19.40 -0.54 1.92
C VAL A 63 -19.09 -1.98 2.31
N ASP A 64 -19.68 -2.93 1.60
CA ASP A 64 -19.46 -4.36 1.81
C ASP A 64 -18.41 -4.87 0.82
N VAL A 65 -17.27 -5.30 1.35
CA VAL A 65 -16.18 -5.90 0.58
C VAL A 65 -15.49 -6.96 1.45
N PRO A 66 -15.09 -8.10 0.89
CA PRO A 66 -14.33 -9.11 1.64
C PRO A 66 -12.99 -8.54 2.12
N ILE A 67 -12.69 -8.66 3.42
CA ILE A 67 -11.44 -8.21 4.04
C ILE A 67 -10.75 -9.41 4.68
N VAL A 68 -9.56 -9.76 4.19
CA VAL A 68 -8.81 -10.95 4.56
C VAL A 68 -7.44 -10.58 5.11
N ALA A 69 -7.17 -10.94 6.37
CA ALA A 69 -5.83 -10.81 6.96
C ALA A 69 -4.88 -11.85 6.35
N GLY A 70 -3.65 -11.43 6.04
CA GLY A 70 -2.64 -12.26 5.39
C GLY A 70 -1.36 -12.39 6.20
N ALA A 71 -0.23 -12.33 5.52
CA ALA A 71 1.08 -12.62 6.06
C ALA A 71 1.44 -11.71 7.25
N ARG A 72 1.86 -12.35 8.34
CA ARG A 72 2.24 -11.68 9.59
C ARG A 72 3.72 -11.37 9.67
N THR A 73 4.51 -12.03 8.84
CA THR A 73 5.98 -11.90 8.80
C THR A 73 6.45 -11.89 7.36
N PRO A 74 7.62 -11.27 7.08
CA PRO A 74 8.28 -11.37 5.80
C PRO A 74 8.62 -12.83 5.44
N LEU A 75 8.90 -13.11 4.17
CA LEU A 75 9.23 -14.46 3.70
C LEU A 75 10.49 -15.04 4.36
N VAL A 76 11.50 -14.20 4.56
CA VAL A 76 12.83 -14.66 5.03
C VAL A 76 13.39 -13.77 6.14
N ARG A 77 13.21 -12.45 6.01
CA ARG A 77 13.82 -11.46 6.90
C ARG A 77 13.22 -11.55 8.32
N ASP A 78 14.06 -11.37 9.35
CA ASP A 78 13.57 -11.13 10.72
C ASP A 78 12.78 -9.81 10.76
N PRO A 79 11.50 -9.82 11.13
CA PRO A 79 10.69 -8.59 11.21
C PRO A 79 11.04 -7.70 12.41
N ALA A 80 11.70 -8.22 13.45
CA ALA A 80 11.87 -7.51 14.71
C ALA A 80 12.55 -6.14 14.59
N PRO A 81 13.59 -5.92 13.76
CA PRO A 81 14.18 -4.60 13.58
C PRO A 81 13.20 -3.57 13.02
N TRP A 82 12.37 -4.00 12.05
CA TRP A 82 11.35 -3.14 11.45
C TRP A 82 10.18 -2.91 12.39
N ARG A 83 9.74 -3.94 13.11
CA ARG A 83 8.65 -3.82 14.08
C ARG A 83 8.96 -2.78 15.15
N ARG A 84 10.18 -2.78 15.72
CA ARG A 84 10.57 -1.75 16.69
C ARG A 84 10.39 -0.32 16.20
N VAL A 85 10.66 -0.09 14.91
CA VAL A 85 10.50 1.23 14.27
C VAL A 85 9.04 1.52 13.92
N LEU A 86 8.32 0.54 13.37
CA LEU A 86 6.96 0.72 12.86
C LEU A 86 5.90 0.70 13.97
N ASP A 87 6.09 -0.08 15.04
CA ASP A 87 5.18 -0.15 16.18
C ASP A 87 5.28 1.09 17.09
N ARG A 88 6.28 1.96 16.86
CA ARG A 88 6.44 3.23 17.59
C ARG A 88 6.42 3.06 19.11
N GLU A 89 7.14 2.06 19.61
CA GLU A 89 7.25 1.82 21.06
C GLU A 89 7.79 3.05 21.80
N ASP A 90 8.64 3.84 21.15
CA ASP A 90 9.28 5.07 21.63
C ASP A 90 8.42 6.34 21.45
N LEU A 91 7.16 6.21 21.02
CA LEU A 91 6.30 7.37 20.80
C LEU A 91 6.14 8.18 22.09
N SER A 92 6.50 9.47 22.05
CA SER A 92 6.40 10.36 23.20
C SER A 92 4.93 10.53 23.64
N GLU A 93 4.72 10.85 24.93
CA GLU A 93 3.37 11.12 25.45
C GLU A 93 2.69 12.28 24.70
N LYS A 94 3.44 13.35 24.36
CA LYS A 94 2.95 14.46 23.52
C LYS A 94 2.34 13.93 22.23
N HIS A 95 3.04 13.05 21.55
CA HIS A 95 2.57 12.51 20.28
C HIS A 95 1.44 11.48 20.44
N ARG A 96 1.44 10.68 21.52
CA ARG A 96 0.32 9.76 21.83
C ARG A 96 -1.00 10.51 22.01
N ARG A 97 -0.97 11.68 22.63
CA ARG A 97 -2.16 12.54 22.83
C ARG A 97 -2.81 13.02 21.55
N LEU A 98 -2.09 13.06 20.42
CA LEU A 98 -2.68 13.41 19.13
C LEU A 98 -3.81 12.45 18.73
N TRP A 99 -3.76 11.19 19.19
CA TRP A 99 -4.77 10.17 18.93
C TRP A 99 -5.81 10.01 20.05
N GLU A 100 -5.83 10.89 21.07
CA GLU A 100 -6.87 10.86 22.10
C GLU A 100 -8.25 11.07 21.46
N GLY A 101 -9.22 10.24 21.85
CA GLY A 101 -10.58 10.26 21.28
C GLY A 101 -10.71 9.62 19.89
N ILE A 102 -9.62 9.17 19.26
CA ILE A 102 -9.71 8.37 18.05
C ILE A 102 -9.92 6.90 18.45
N PRO A 103 -11.01 6.24 18.00
CA PRO A 103 -11.23 4.83 18.27
C PRO A 103 -10.08 3.99 17.73
N ARG A 104 -9.51 3.13 18.57
CA ARG A 104 -8.51 2.16 18.13
C ARG A 104 -9.20 0.90 17.64
N PRO A 105 -9.06 0.56 16.37
CA PRO A 105 -9.51 -0.74 15.89
C PRO A 105 -8.75 -1.86 16.62
N ALA A 106 -9.50 -2.77 17.23
CA ALA A 106 -8.92 -3.92 17.91
C ALA A 106 -9.05 -5.16 17.02
N PRO A 107 -8.00 -5.99 16.90
CA PRO A 107 -8.13 -7.31 16.29
C PRO A 107 -9.27 -8.07 16.95
N ARG A 108 -10.03 -8.85 16.16
CA ARG A 108 -11.01 -9.75 16.74
C ARG A 108 -10.32 -10.66 17.74
N ALA A 109 -10.86 -10.74 18.97
CA ALA A 109 -10.36 -11.68 19.98
C ALA A 109 -10.24 -13.08 19.35
N ALA A 110 -9.14 -13.78 19.63
CA ALA A 110 -8.76 -15.07 19.07
C ALA A 110 -9.71 -16.25 19.42
N GLY A 111 -11.00 -16.03 19.46
CA GLY A 111 -12.05 -17.03 19.71
C GLY A 111 -12.64 -17.68 18.46
N ALA A 112 -12.47 -17.08 17.29
CA ALA A 112 -12.68 -17.78 16.03
C ALA A 112 -11.33 -18.38 15.63
N ARG A 113 -11.20 -19.70 15.59
CA ARG A 113 -10.03 -20.41 15.06
C ARG A 113 -9.65 -19.81 13.72
N ALA A 114 -8.82 -18.74 13.73
CA ALA A 114 -7.95 -18.50 12.63
C ALA A 114 -7.07 -19.75 12.58
N THR A 115 -7.31 -20.62 11.64
CA THR A 115 -6.36 -21.67 11.32
C THR A 115 -5.04 -20.93 11.12
N ASP A 116 -4.05 -21.22 11.95
CA ASP A 116 -2.71 -20.65 11.77
C ASP A 116 -2.12 -21.30 10.51
N ASP A 117 -2.54 -20.76 9.37
CA ASP A 117 -2.13 -21.23 8.05
C ASP A 117 -0.87 -20.49 7.57
N GLY A 118 -0.13 -19.87 8.52
CA GLY A 118 1.07 -19.08 8.20
C GLY A 118 0.78 -17.80 7.42
N GLY A 119 -0.46 -17.28 7.48
CA GLY A 119 -0.86 -16.08 6.75
C GLY A 119 -1.16 -16.32 5.26
N LEU A 120 -1.36 -17.55 4.84
CA LEU A 120 -1.65 -17.89 3.44
C LEU A 120 -3.08 -17.57 3.01
N THR A 121 -3.99 -17.23 3.93
CA THR A 121 -5.40 -16.99 3.61
C THR A 121 -5.57 -15.86 2.58
N ALA A 122 -4.88 -14.74 2.76
CA ALA A 122 -4.93 -13.62 1.80
C ALA A 122 -4.34 -13.99 0.43
N ALA A 123 -3.19 -14.68 0.41
CA ALA A 123 -2.57 -15.14 -0.82
C ALA A 123 -3.47 -16.12 -1.60
N ARG A 124 -4.17 -17.02 -0.89
CA ARG A 124 -5.16 -17.93 -1.50
C ARG A 124 -6.36 -17.18 -2.05
N ALA A 125 -6.86 -16.16 -1.33
CA ALA A 125 -7.98 -15.35 -1.79
C ALA A 125 -7.61 -14.57 -3.06
N LEU A 126 -6.43 -13.94 -3.10
CA LEU A 126 -5.90 -13.26 -4.29
C LEU A 126 -5.72 -14.23 -5.47
N ALA A 127 -5.08 -15.38 -5.24
CA ALA A 127 -4.87 -16.39 -6.29
C ALA A 127 -6.20 -16.93 -6.84
N HIS A 128 -7.17 -17.16 -5.96
CA HIS A 128 -8.51 -17.60 -6.35
C HIS A 128 -9.24 -16.55 -7.20
N LEU A 129 -9.24 -15.28 -6.74
CA LEU A 129 -9.90 -14.18 -7.45
C LEU A 129 -9.31 -13.99 -8.85
N VAL A 130 -7.98 -13.93 -8.95
CA VAL A 130 -7.28 -13.74 -10.24
C VAL A 130 -7.51 -14.93 -11.17
N ARG A 131 -7.43 -16.17 -10.67
CA ARG A 131 -7.68 -17.36 -11.48
C ARG A 131 -9.11 -17.48 -11.98
N ALA A 132 -10.08 -17.04 -11.17
CA ALA A 132 -11.49 -17.04 -11.54
C ALA A 132 -11.85 -15.97 -12.59
N ASN A 133 -11.01 -14.94 -12.74
CA ASN A 133 -11.23 -13.78 -13.62
C ASN A 133 -9.95 -13.44 -14.41
N PRO A 134 -9.50 -14.32 -15.34
CA PRO A 134 -8.23 -14.13 -16.04
C PRO A 134 -8.21 -12.85 -16.88
N GLY A 135 -7.20 -12.01 -16.69
CA GLY A 135 -7.01 -10.76 -17.40
C GLY A 135 -7.89 -9.60 -16.94
N GLU A 136 -8.73 -9.78 -15.90
CA GLU A 136 -9.67 -8.75 -15.47
C GLU A 136 -9.25 -8.04 -14.18
N ILE A 137 -8.52 -8.70 -13.30
CA ILE A 137 -8.20 -8.18 -11.97
C ILE A 137 -6.86 -7.42 -11.99
N THR A 138 -6.90 -6.14 -11.64
CA THR A 138 -5.70 -5.39 -11.27
C THR A 138 -5.48 -5.53 -9.76
N VAL A 139 -4.31 -6.02 -9.37
CA VAL A 139 -3.90 -6.08 -7.96
C VAL A 139 -3.14 -4.80 -7.61
N VAL A 140 -3.66 -4.04 -6.67
CA VAL A 140 -3.05 -2.83 -6.12
C VAL A 140 -2.31 -3.22 -4.84
N ALA A 141 -0.99 -3.29 -4.89
CA ALA A 141 -0.15 -3.70 -3.78
C ALA A 141 0.53 -2.46 -3.18
N ILE A 142 0.00 -1.96 -2.08
CA ILE A 142 0.46 -0.75 -1.41
C ILE A 142 1.13 -1.02 -0.05
N GLY A 143 1.10 -2.27 0.43
CA GLY A 143 1.92 -2.76 1.53
C GLY A 143 3.13 -3.59 1.06
N PRO A 144 3.88 -4.22 1.99
CA PRO A 144 4.91 -5.19 1.66
C PRO A 144 4.38 -6.35 0.80
N LEU A 145 5.16 -6.79 -0.19
CA LEU A 145 4.68 -7.70 -1.25
C LEU A 145 4.54 -9.18 -0.85
N THR A 146 4.57 -9.49 0.44
CA THR A 146 4.57 -10.86 0.95
C THR A 146 3.36 -11.67 0.48
N ASN A 147 2.14 -11.11 0.55
CA ASN A 147 0.94 -11.81 0.09
C ASN A 147 0.97 -12.08 -1.42
N ILE A 148 1.47 -11.13 -2.20
CA ILE A 148 1.58 -11.25 -3.67
C ILE A 148 2.59 -12.33 -4.05
N ALA A 149 3.75 -12.34 -3.40
CA ALA A 149 4.77 -13.37 -3.61
C ALA A 149 4.27 -14.77 -3.24
N LEU A 150 3.51 -14.88 -2.16
CA LEU A 150 2.84 -16.13 -1.76
C LEU A 150 1.77 -16.54 -2.77
N ALA A 151 0.96 -15.61 -3.30
CA ALA A 151 -0.04 -15.91 -4.33
C ALA A 151 0.61 -16.45 -5.61
N LEU A 152 1.70 -15.82 -6.07
CA LEU A 152 2.52 -16.29 -7.21
C LEU A 152 3.07 -17.70 -6.98
N ARG A 153 3.46 -18.02 -5.75
CA ARG A 153 3.97 -19.35 -5.38
C ARG A 153 2.86 -20.41 -5.32
N LEU A 154 1.68 -20.04 -4.85
CA LEU A 154 0.52 -20.92 -4.72
C LEU A 154 -0.14 -21.23 -6.07
N ASP A 155 -0.16 -20.26 -6.98
CA ASP A 155 -0.71 -20.43 -8.33
C ASP A 155 0.32 -20.02 -9.40
N PRO A 156 0.96 -20.98 -10.07
CA PRO A 156 1.90 -20.71 -11.18
C PRO A 156 1.26 -19.97 -12.35
N GLY A 157 -0.07 -19.94 -12.45
CA GLY A 157 -0.82 -19.18 -13.44
C GLY A 157 -1.03 -17.71 -13.08
N PHE A 158 -0.83 -17.33 -11.82
CA PHE A 158 -1.17 -16.00 -11.31
C PHE A 158 -0.57 -14.87 -12.15
N ALA A 159 0.73 -14.93 -12.46
CA ALA A 159 1.41 -13.90 -13.24
C ALA A 159 0.82 -13.73 -14.66
N ARG A 160 0.27 -14.79 -15.25
CA ARG A 160 -0.35 -14.75 -16.58
C ARG A 160 -1.81 -14.31 -16.54
N HIS A 161 -2.49 -14.57 -15.42
CA HIS A 161 -3.91 -14.30 -15.28
C HIS A 161 -4.21 -12.93 -14.66
N VAL A 162 -3.29 -12.34 -13.91
CA VAL A 162 -3.45 -10.99 -13.39
C VAL A 162 -3.41 -9.98 -14.54
N ALA A 163 -4.36 -9.04 -14.58
CA ALA A 163 -4.34 -7.98 -15.58
C ALA A 163 -3.12 -7.07 -15.40
N ARG A 164 -2.80 -6.73 -14.13
CA ARG A 164 -1.68 -5.89 -13.73
C ARG A 164 -1.44 -6.00 -12.24
N ILE A 165 -0.20 -5.80 -11.81
CA ILE A 165 0.14 -5.52 -10.41
C ILE A 165 0.64 -4.06 -10.35
N ALA A 166 -0.13 -3.18 -9.69
CA ALA A 166 0.24 -1.80 -9.44
C ALA A 166 0.85 -1.70 -8.04
N ILE A 167 2.11 -1.34 -7.93
CA ILE A 167 2.91 -1.45 -6.70
C ILE A 167 3.36 -0.07 -6.22
N MET A 168 3.13 0.23 -4.94
CA MET A 168 3.88 1.26 -4.22
C MET A 168 5.13 0.62 -3.61
N GLY A 169 6.31 1.05 -4.02
CA GLY A 169 7.55 0.55 -3.44
C GLY A 169 8.79 0.87 -4.26
N GLY A 170 9.93 0.65 -3.63
CA GLY A 170 11.24 0.95 -4.20
C GLY A 170 11.67 2.42 -3.99
N ALA A 171 12.95 2.59 -3.74
CA ALA A 171 13.61 3.89 -3.68
C ALA A 171 14.90 3.81 -4.50
N PHE A 172 15.13 4.78 -5.38
CA PHE A 172 16.32 4.83 -6.25
C PHE A 172 17.26 5.98 -5.87
N ALA A 173 16.73 7.18 -5.67
CA ALA A 173 17.53 8.39 -5.45
C ALA A 173 16.89 9.37 -4.44
N VAL A 174 16.19 8.85 -3.43
CA VAL A 174 15.59 9.69 -2.40
C VAL A 174 16.64 10.05 -1.35
N PRO A 175 16.96 11.35 -1.13
CA PRO A 175 17.96 11.76 -0.16
C PRO A 175 17.67 11.20 1.25
N GLY A 176 18.69 10.57 1.85
CA GLY A 176 18.59 9.99 3.20
C GLY A 176 17.75 8.71 3.30
N ARG A 177 17.25 8.15 2.18
CA ARG A 177 16.47 6.93 2.13
C ARG A 177 16.94 6.00 1.01
N ALA A 178 17.79 5.05 1.36
CA ALA A 178 18.24 4.01 0.42
C ALA A 178 17.15 2.96 0.13
N VAL A 179 16.19 2.80 1.04
CA VAL A 179 15.17 1.74 1.00
C VAL A 179 13.83 2.32 1.45
N ASP A 180 12.76 2.00 0.75
CA ASP A 180 11.39 2.27 1.20
C ASP A 180 10.91 1.21 2.21
N THR A 181 9.78 1.47 2.88
CA THR A 181 9.28 0.56 3.90
C THR A 181 8.84 -0.79 3.32
N ASN A 182 8.14 -0.81 2.19
CA ASN A 182 7.53 -2.01 1.63
C ASN A 182 8.57 -3.01 1.14
N PHE A 183 9.54 -2.56 0.33
CA PHE A 183 10.63 -3.40 -0.15
C PHE A 183 11.63 -3.73 0.98
N GLY A 184 11.85 -2.77 1.88
CA GLY A 184 12.73 -2.97 3.03
C GLY A 184 12.16 -3.97 4.03
N TYR A 185 10.85 -4.00 4.24
CA TYR A 185 10.23 -4.97 5.14
C TYR A 185 10.34 -6.40 4.61
N ASP A 186 10.04 -6.62 3.32
CA ASP A 186 10.20 -7.93 2.67
C ASP A 186 10.91 -7.85 1.31
N PRO A 187 12.24 -7.73 1.30
CA PRO A 187 13.02 -7.63 0.07
C PRO A 187 12.92 -8.89 -0.79
N HIS A 188 12.73 -10.07 -0.18
CA HIS A 188 12.62 -11.32 -0.92
C HIS A 188 11.28 -11.42 -1.66
N ALA A 189 10.19 -10.95 -1.06
CA ALA A 189 8.90 -10.85 -1.73
C ALA A 189 8.96 -9.84 -2.88
N ALA A 190 9.57 -8.66 -2.65
CA ALA A 190 9.73 -7.64 -3.69
C ALA A 190 10.54 -8.18 -4.89
N ALA A 191 11.66 -8.85 -4.64
CA ALA A 191 12.46 -9.48 -5.69
C ALA A 191 11.68 -10.56 -6.46
N ALA A 192 10.92 -11.41 -5.75
CA ALA A 192 10.12 -12.47 -6.37
C ALA A 192 9.01 -11.92 -7.26
N VAL A 193 8.32 -10.86 -6.81
CA VAL A 193 7.23 -10.22 -7.57
C VAL A 193 7.78 -9.53 -8.81
N LEU A 194 8.86 -8.75 -8.70
CA LEU A 194 9.48 -8.07 -9.86
C LEU A 194 10.03 -9.07 -10.89
N ALA A 195 10.43 -10.27 -10.46
CA ALA A 195 10.91 -11.33 -11.33
C ALA A 195 9.80 -12.26 -11.87
N SER A 196 8.54 -12.02 -11.56
CA SER A 196 7.42 -12.94 -11.84
C SER A 196 7.01 -13.00 -13.31
N GLY A 197 7.37 -11.99 -14.12
CA GLY A 197 6.89 -11.84 -15.49
C GLY A 197 5.45 -11.33 -15.60
N ALA A 198 4.79 -10.98 -14.49
CA ALA A 198 3.49 -10.30 -14.51
C ALA A 198 3.61 -8.88 -15.07
N PRO A 199 2.55 -8.31 -15.68
CA PRO A 199 2.51 -6.89 -16.01
C PRO A 199 2.57 -6.03 -14.74
N ILE A 200 3.66 -5.26 -14.54
CA ILE A 200 3.89 -4.46 -13.34
C ILE A 200 3.92 -2.98 -13.67
N THR A 201 3.20 -2.17 -12.90
CA THR A 201 3.40 -0.73 -12.79
C THR A 201 3.98 -0.43 -11.40
N LEU A 202 5.17 0.16 -11.37
CA LEU A 202 5.91 0.47 -10.15
C LEU A 202 5.87 1.98 -9.88
N VAL A 203 5.36 2.37 -8.73
CA VAL A 203 5.31 3.76 -8.24
C VAL A 203 6.32 3.89 -7.10
N PRO A 204 7.53 4.40 -7.37
CA PRO A 204 8.60 4.44 -6.39
C PRO A 204 8.45 5.62 -5.42
N LEU A 205 9.17 5.52 -4.31
CA LEU A 205 9.26 6.57 -3.30
C LEU A 205 9.71 7.90 -3.91
N ASP A 206 10.61 7.86 -4.91
CA ASP A 206 11.11 9.04 -5.67
C ASP A 206 10.00 9.89 -6.27
N THR A 207 8.92 9.25 -6.68
CA THR A 207 7.74 9.93 -7.24
C THR A 207 6.77 10.33 -6.15
N THR A 208 6.52 9.43 -5.19
CA THR A 208 5.48 9.66 -4.18
C THR A 208 5.85 10.73 -3.14
N VAL A 209 7.14 11.00 -2.88
CA VAL A 209 7.56 12.13 -2.01
C VAL A 209 7.31 13.50 -2.65
N ARG A 210 6.90 13.54 -3.91
CA ARG A 210 6.48 14.77 -4.60
C ARG A 210 4.99 15.03 -4.49
N THR A 211 4.23 14.13 -3.86
CA THR A 211 2.83 14.35 -3.49
C THR A 211 2.76 15.05 -2.15
N LEU A 212 1.68 15.80 -1.92
CA LEU A 212 1.48 16.45 -0.63
C LEU A 212 -0.02 16.62 -0.39
N PHE A 213 -0.46 16.20 0.81
CA PHE A 213 -1.78 16.47 1.37
C PHE A 213 -1.59 17.35 2.61
N THR A 214 -2.12 18.57 2.55
CA THR A 214 -1.87 19.62 3.53
C THR A 214 -2.97 19.72 4.59
N ALA A 215 -2.79 20.61 5.58
CA ALA A 215 -3.84 20.96 6.52
C ALA A 215 -5.05 21.62 5.80
N GLU A 216 -4.83 22.36 4.71
CA GLU A 216 -5.91 22.94 3.90
C GLU A 216 -6.70 21.84 3.18
N ASP A 217 -6.04 20.83 2.67
CA ASP A 217 -6.69 19.66 2.06
C ASP A 217 -7.50 18.88 3.11
N LEU A 218 -7.00 18.78 4.35
CA LEU A 218 -7.75 18.19 5.45
C LEU A 218 -9.03 18.98 5.75
N GLU A 219 -8.97 20.33 5.76
CA GLU A 219 -10.16 21.15 5.93
C GLU A 219 -11.12 21.03 4.75
N ARG A 220 -10.60 20.86 3.53
CA ARG A 220 -11.42 20.56 2.35
C ARG A 220 -12.12 19.20 2.50
N LEU A 221 -11.41 18.17 2.98
CA LEU A 221 -11.97 16.85 3.24
C LEU A 221 -13.09 16.88 4.28
N ARG A 222 -12.93 17.68 5.35
CA ARG A 222 -13.96 17.87 6.40
C ARG A 222 -15.27 18.48 5.90
N ARG A 223 -15.22 19.25 4.80
CA ARG A 223 -16.41 19.90 4.21
C ARG A 223 -17.23 19.00 3.31
N ILE A 224 -16.71 17.82 2.96
CA ILE A 224 -17.44 16.84 2.16
C ILE A 224 -18.40 16.08 3.06
N ASP A 225 -19.69 16.15 2.75
CA ASP A 225 -20.75 15.43 3.47
C ASP A 225 -20.79 13.96 3.04
N SER A 226 -19.83 13.18 3.54
CA SER A 226 -19.67 11.77 3.24
C SER A 226 -19.11 11.00 4.44
N PRO A 227 -19.65 9.81 4.78
CA PRO A 227 -19.08 8.95 5.83
C PRO A 227 -17.60 8.59 5.57
N ILE A 228 -17.21 8.46 4.31
CA ILE A 228 -15.82 8.21 3.91
C ILE A 228 -14.96 9.41 4.30
N ALA A 229 -15.32 10.60 3.82
CA ALA A 229 -14.58 11.83 4.09
C ALA A 229 -14.48 12.12 5.58
N ALA A 230 -15.57 11.99 6.34
CA ALA A 230 -15.61 12.24 7.77
C ALA A 230 -14.67 11.30 8.55
N SER A 231 -14.66 10.00 8.23
CA SER A 231 -13.78 9.01 8.89
C SER A 231 -12.32 9.22 8.54
N LEU A 232 -12.02 9.49 7.27
CA LEU A 232 -10.66 9.78 6.80
C LEU A 232 -10.11 11.06 7.42
N ALA A 233 -10.89 12.13 7.43
CA ALA A 233 -10.47 13.39 8.05
C ALA A 233 -10.13 13.21 9.54
N ARG A 234 -10.95 12.46 10.28
CA ARG A 234 -10.74 12.16 11.69
C ARG A 234 -9.45 11.38 11.93
N THR A 235 -9.19 10.33 11.13
CA THR A 235 -8.04 9.45 11.34
C THR A 235 -6.73 10.00 10.76
N THR A 236 -6.80 10.91 9.78
CA THR A 236 -5.63 11.53 9.15
C THR A 236 -5.13 12.76 9.90
N ALA A 237 -6.01 13.50 10.59
CA ALA A 237 -5.64 14.72 11.30
C ALA A 237 -4.45 14.54 12.27
N PRO A 238 -4.42 13.53 13.17
CA PRO A 238 -3.29 13.34 14.07
C PRO A 238 -2.01 12.98 13.32
N TRP A 239 -2.10 12.26 12.22
CA TRP A 239 -0.95 11.91 11.38
C TRP A 239 -0.30 13.14 10.74
N LEU A 240 -1.08 14.09 10.23
CA LEU A 240 -0.56 15.33 9.66
C LEU A 240 0.30 16.09 10.70
N GLN A 241 -0.23 16.27 11.91
CA GLN A 241 0.50 16.94 12.99
C GLN A 241 1.76 16.17 13.39
N TYR A 242 1.65 14.84 13.53
CA TYR A 242 2.79 13.98 13.83
C TYR A 242 3.88 14.05 12.74
N SER A 243 3.49 14.05 11.46
CA SER A 243 4.39 14.18 10.32
C SER A 243 5.10 15.53 10.30
N ALA A 244 4.38 16.62 10.59
CA ALA A 244 4.97 17.94 10.71
C ALA A 244 5.98 18.03 11.85
N ASP A 245 5.63 17.49 13.03
CA ASP A 245 6.48 17.53 14.23
C ASP A 245 7.76 16.68 14.09
N THR A 246 7.67 15.54 13.40
CA THR A 246 8.76 14.53 13.41
C THR A 246 9.54 14.44 12.09
N ARG A 247 8.96 14.88 11.00
CA ARG A 247 9.53 14.76 9.65
C ARG A 247 9.73 16.12 8.97
N GLY A 248 9.21 17.20 9.54
CA GLY A 248 9.26 18.55 8.95
C GLY A 248 8.45 18.66 7.65
N ILE A 249 7.45 17.78 7.43
CA ILE A 249 6.61 17.78 6.25
C ILE A 249 5.35 18.60 6.57
N PRO A 250 5.01 19.65 5.78
CA PRO A 250 3.82 20.47 6.06
C PRO A 250 2.50 19.76 5.70
N GLY A 251 2.36 18.48 6.09
CA GLY A 251 1.25 17.62 5.75
C GLY A 251 1.67 16.15 5.76
N CYS A 252 1.18 15.36 4.80
CA CYS A 252 1.66 14.00 4.57
C CYS A 252 1.76 13.70 3.07
N TRP A 253 2.62 12.76 2.72
CA TRP A 253 2.70 12.23 1.37
C TRP A 253 1.53 11.28 1.09
N LEU A 254 1.11 11.23 -0.15
CA LEU A 254 0.02 10.37 -0.64
C LEU A 254 0.61 9.20 -1.45
N HIS A 255 1.46 8.38 -0.79
CA HIS A 255 2.15 7.30 -1.47
C HIS A 255 1.17 6.35 -2.16
N ASP A 256 0.22 5.83 -1.40
CA ASP A 256 -0.71 4.79 -1.80
C ASP A 256 -1.89 5.32 -2.61
N VAL A 257 -2.32 6.55 -2.28
CA VAL A 257 -3.39 7.24 -3.02
C VAL A 257 -3.00 7.44 -4.47
N LEU A 258 -1.71 7.73 -4.76
CA LEU A 258 -1.22 7.91 -6.12
C LEU A 258 -1.39 6.62 -6.94
N VAL A 259 -1.15 5.45 -6.33
CA VAL A 259 -1.32 4.17 -7.03
C VAL A 259 -2.76 3.91 -7.42
N VAL A 260 -3.71 4.27 -6.58
CA VAL A 260 -5.15 4.13 -6.90
C VAL A 260 -5.60 5.21 -7.88
N ALA A 261 -5.20 6.46 -7.67
CA ALA A 261 -5.62 7.60 -8.48
C ALA A 261 -5.17 7.49 -9.95
N MET A 262 -3.94 6.98 -10.22
CA MET A 262 -3.46 6.78 -11.58
C MET A 262 -4.23 5.68 -12.36
N LEU A 263 -4.97 4.80 -11.66
CA LEU A 263 -5.85 3.82 -12.31
C LEU A 263 -7.17 4.47 -12.76
N ILE A 264 -7.59 5.53 -12.10
CA ILE A 264 -8.78 6.34 -12.44
C ILE A 264 -8.41 7.32 -13.56
N ASP A 265 -7.35 8.10 -13.37
CA ASP A 265 -6.84 9.05 -14.35
C ASP A 265 -5.33 8.86 -14.58
N PRO A 266 -4.92 8.14 -15.62
CA PRO A 266 -3.50 7.93 -15.91
C PRO A 266 -2.76 9.20 -16.35
N THR A 267 -3.45 10.29 -16.66
CA THR A 267 -2.81 11.53 -17.10
C THR A 267 -2.11 12.31 -15.97
N ILE A 268 -2.41 11.95 -14.71
CA ILE A 268 -1.77 12.56 -13.53
C ILE A 268 -0.32 12.13 -13.33
N VAL A 269 0.14 11.10 -14.05
CA VAL A 269 1.50 10.58 -13.94
C VAL A 269 2.21 10.54 -15.28
N THR A 270 3.55 10.56 -15.25
CA THR A 270 4.39 10.13 -16.36
C THR A 270 5.09 8.82 -15.98
N ALA A 271 5.34 7.96 -16.97
CA ALA A 271 5.96 6.68 -16.73
C ALA A 271 6.81 6.23 -17.92
N THR A 272 7.89 5.50 -17.64
CA THR A 272 8.80 4.94 -18.63
C THR A 272 9.03 3.45 -18.39
N PRO A 273 9.30 2.66 -19.43
CA PRO A 273 9.76 1.29 -19.25
C PRO A 273 11.10 1.28 -18.51
N ALA A 274 11.26 0.41 -17.52
CA ALA A 274 12.51 0.23 -16.81
C ALA A 274 12.69 -1.22 -16.39
N ARG A 275 13.92 -1.69 -16.32
CA ARG A 275 14.25 -2.96 -15.69
C ARG A 275 14.68 -2.70 -14.27
N VAL A 276 14.01 -3.34 -13.32
CA VAL A 276 14.20 -3.13 -11.90
C VAL A 276 14.44 -4.45 -11.18
N SER A 277 15.38 -4.44 -10.27
CA SER A 277 15.61 -5.52 -9.31
C SER A 277 15.66 -4.96 -7.88
N VAL A 278 15.77 -5.86 -6.91
CA VAL A 278 15.91 -5.51 -5.48
C VAL A 278 17.20 -6.13 -4.96
N SER A 279 17.98 -5.34 -4.23
CA SER A 279 19.18 -5.84 -3.55
C SER A 279 18.78 -6.78 -2.42
N LEU A 280 19.30 -7.98 -2.44
CA LEU A 280 19.15 -8.99 -1.38
C LEU A 280 20.38 -9.09 -0.49
N ASP A 281 21.46 -8.36 -0.82
CA ASP A 281 22.68 -8.36 -0.04
C ASP A 281 22.42 -7.87 1.39
N ALA A 282 22.96 -8.61 2.35
CA ALA A 282 22.81 -8.27 3.75
C ALA A 282 23.41 -6.88 4.04
N GLY A 283 22.71 -6.07 4.80
CA GLY A 283 23.17 -4.73 5.22
C GLY A 283 22.13 -3.63 4.99
N ALA A 284 22.58 -2.38 5.05
CA ALA A 284 21.71 -1.20 4.97
C ALA A 284 21.01 -1.03 3.62
N ALA A 285 21.54 -1.62 2.54
CA ALA A 285 20.97 -1.57 1.21
C ALA A 285 20.03 -2.75 0.88
N GLN A 286 19.81 -3.68 1.82
CA GLN A 286 18.90 -4.79 1.58
C GLN A 286 17.45 -4.28 1.43
N GLY A 287 16.88 -4.49 0.26
CA GLY A 287 15.58 -3.95 -0.13
C GLY A 287 15.67 -2.70 -1.02
N ALA A 288 16.86 -2.20 -1.30
CA ALA A 288 17.04 -1.10 -2.26
C ALA A 288 16.62 -1.52 -3.66
N ALA A 289 15.85 -0.67 -4.32
CA ALA A 289 15.53 -0.85 -5.73
C ALA A 289 16.74 -0.46 -6.60
N VAL A 290 17.02 -1.26 -7.61
CA VAL A 290 18.15 -1.09 -8.52
C VAL A 290 17.64 -1.08 -9.95
N ARG A 291 17.94 -0.02 -10.70
CA ARG A 291 17.74 -0.02 -12.15
C ARG A 291 18.82 -0.87 -12.82
N LEU A 292 18.40 -1.81 -13.63
CA LEU A 292 19.29 -2.62 -14.41
C LEU A 292 19.58 -1.95 -15.76
N PRO A 293 20.79 -2.11 -16.33
CA PRO A 293 21.10 -1.54 -17.63
C PRO A 293 20.24 -2.14 -18.74
N ASP A 294 19.95 -1.32 -19.76
CA ASP A 294 19.35 -1.78 -21.00
C ASP A 294 20.33 -2.71 -21.73
N GLY A 295 19.87 -3.89 -22.20
CA GLY A 295 20.71 -4.77 -23.00
C GLY A 295 20.99 -6.17 -22.43
N GLY A 296 20.10 -6.72 -21.60
CA GLY A 296 20.08 -8.16 -21.26
C GLY A 296 19.25 -8.97 -22.26
N SER A 297 19.40 -10.30 -22.29
CA SER A 297 18.54 -11.18 -23.08
C SER A 297 17.06 -10.87 -22.82
N HIS A 298 16.30 -10.66 -23.90
CA HIS A 298 14.87 -10.40 -23.81
C HIS A 298 14.05 -11.61 -23.33
N ASP A 299 14.67 -12.80 -23.31
CA ASP A 299 13.99 -14.07 -23.04
C ASP A 299 13.98 -14.47 -21.55
N ASP A 300 14.63 -13.71 -20.66
CA ASP A 300 14.58 -13.96 -19.21
C ASP A 300 13.37 -13.21 -18.60
N PRO A 301 12.27 -13.90 -18.22
CA PRO A 301 11.09 -13.28 -17.64
C PRO A 301 11.40 -12.52 -16.33
N ARG A 302 12.48 -12.91 -15.63
CA ARG A 302 12.98 -12.20 -14.43
C ARG A 302 13.53 -10.80 -14.73
N ARG A 303 13.64 -10.45 -16.01
CA ARG A 303 14.13 -9.17 -16.53
C ARG A 303 13.07 -8.44 -17.36
N ALA A 304 11.81 -8.86 -17.29
CA ALA A 304 10.72 -8.15 -17.96
C ALA A 304 10.69 -6.67 -17.49
N PRO A 305 10.56 -5.72 -18.42
CA PRO A 305 10.45 -4.32 -18.02
C PRO A 305 9.16 -4.08 -17.25
N VAL A 306 9.25 -3.26 -16.21
CA VAL A 306 8.11 -2.69 -15.51
C VAL A 306 7.78 -1.32 -16.09
N THR A 307 6.54 -0.88 -15.98
CA THR A 307 6.16 0.52 -16.19
C THR A 307 6.53 1.29 -14.94
N LEU A 308 7.61 2.06 -14.97
CA LEU A 308 8.09 2.84 -13.82
C LEU A 308 7.52 4.25 -13.88
N VAL A 309 6.75 4.62 -12.87
CA VAL A 309 6.20 5.97 -12.72
C VAL A 309 7.31 6.91 -12.26
N ASP A 310 7.60 7.94 -13.04
CA ASP A 310 8.71 8.86 -12.83
C ASP A 310 8.28 10.33 -12.64
N GLY A 311 6.99 10.63 -12.84
CA GLY A 311 6.43 11.95 -12.62
C GLY A 311 5.01 11.92 -12.06
N VAL A 312 4.64 12.96 -11.32
CA VAL A 312 3.31 13.15 -10.76
C VAL A 312 2.87 14.61 -10.83
N ASN A 313 1.61 14.82 -11.22
CA ASN A 313 0.88 16.07 -11.07
C ASN A 313 0.07 16.02 -9.77
N ASN A 314 0.60 16.63 -8.68
CA ASN A 314 -0.07 16.60 -7.37
C ASN A 314 -1.45 17.30 -7.38
N ALA A 315 -1.62 18.37 -8.15
CA ALA A 315 -2.92 19.03 -8.26
C ALA A 315 -3.96 18.14 -8.95
N GLY A 316 -3.54 17.41 -10.00
CA GLY A 316 -4.37 16.39 -10.65
C GLY A 316 -4.72 15.23 -9.71
N LEU A 317 -3.74 14.73 -8.94
CA LEU A 317 -3.95 13.70 -7.92
C LEU A 317 -5.01 14.13 -6.89
N LEU A 318 -4.89 15.33 -6.34
CA LEU A 318 -5.88 15.89 -5.40
C LEU A 318 -7.24 16.11 -6.08
N GLY A 319 -7.25 16.49 -7.36
CA GLY A 319 -8.46 16.60 -8.16
C GLY A 319 -9.22 15.28 -8.27
N VAL A 320 -8.53 14.19 -8.60
CA VAL A 320 -9.10 12.83 -8.65
C VAL A 320 -9.62 12.41 -7.27
N PHE A 321 -8.80 12.59 -6.22
CA PHE A 321 -9.17 12.20 -4.86
C PHE A 321 -10.43 12.89 -4.37
N PHE A 322 -10.46 14.22 -4.45
CA PHE A 322 -11.61 15.00 -3.98
C PHE A 322 -12.84 14.85 -4.89
N GLY A 323 -12.63 14.68 -6.20
CA GLY A 323 -13.72 14.44 -7.16
C GLY A 323 -14.49 13.17 -6.83
N ALA A 324 -13.78 12.07 -6.57
CA ALA A 324 -14.41 10.80 -6.21
C ALA A 324 -15.15 10.84 -4.86
N LEU A 325 -14.61 11.57 -3.86
CA LEU A 325 -15.24 11.66 -2.54
C LEU A 325 -16.46 12.59 -2.49
N ALA A 326 -16.60 13.50 -3.45
CA ALA A 326 -17.71 14.44 -3.54
C ALA A 326 -18.86 13.94 -4.44
N SER A 327 -18.67 12.84 -5.16
CA SER A 327 -19.69 12.20 -6.00
C SER A 327 -20.59 11.26 -5.21
#